data_b75e79c7a8b559b0b841eeffc62d794a
#
_entry.id   b75e79c7a8b559b0b841eeffc62d794a
#
_cell.length_a   1.000
_cell.length_b   1.000
_cell.length_c   1.000
_cell.angle_alpha   90.00
_cell.angle_beta   90.00
_cell.angle_gamma   90.00
#
_symmetry.space_group_name_H-M   'P 1'
#
loop_
_entity.id
_entity.type
_entity.pdbx_description
1 polymer ?
#
loop_
_entity_poly.entity_id
_entity_poly.type
_entity_poly.pdbx_seq_one_letter_code
_entity_poly.pdbx_strand_id
1 'polypeptide(L)'
;MKKQLKIGFVPSSWESWDGNQYTGRGHLAEEMRDRCLAAMEKVGVAEIIVPGKELTQGGLVASVEDGAKAAELFLKENIDALVIGNMNFGMEVAVGEVLSYMRKDLPILHFCTKSGPISDQGNRSTDNWCGQFMTVSAIKRRGFTYTHILTCNPEEERFTEEYANFVRAMYTLKCFKQAKIGQLGVRPLLFESQYFSEENFQRRFGQML
;
A
#
# COMPACT_ATOMS: atom_id res chain seq x y z
N MET A 1 9.38 -2.95 -21.76
CA MET A 1 8.62 -4.08 -21.18
C MET A 1 7.40 -3.51 -20.46
N LYS A 2 6.19 -4.04 -20.67
CA LYS A 2 5.04 -3.63 -19.84
C LYS A 2 5.30 -4.01 -18.39
N LYS A 3 5.15 -3.07 -17.47
CA LYS A 3 5.21 -3.34 -16.04
C LYS A 3 4.08 -4.34 -15.70
N GLN A 4 4.45 -5.54 -15.24
CA GLN A 4 3.48 -6.61 -15.00
C GLN A 4 2.82 -6.53 -13.63
N LEU A 5 3.40 -5.78 -12.69
CA LEU A 5 2.91 -5.61 -11.33
C LEU A 5 2.18 -4.27 -11.22
N LYS A 6 0.94 -4.30 -10.71
CA LYS A 6 0.13 -3.10 -10.44
C LYS A 6 -0.01 -2.91 -8.94
N ILE A 7 0.37 -1.75 -8.44
CA ILE A 7 0.27 -1.40 -7.03
C ILE A 7 -0.69 -0.22 -6.88
N GLY A 8 -1.76 -0.42 -6.11
CA GLY A 8 -2.62 0.68 -5.69
C GLY A 8 -1.92 1.53 -4.64
N PHE A 9 -2.00 2.86 -4.76
CA PHE A 9 -1.49 3.78 -3.76
C PHE A 9 -2.63 4.61 -3.17
N VAL A 10 -2.79 4.54 -1.84
CA VAL A 10 -3.74 5.35 -1.05
C VAL A 10 -2.96 6.44 -0.33
N PRO A 11 -2.89 7.65 -0.89
CA PRO A 11 -2.31 8.80 -0.19
C PRO A 11 -3.34 9.36 0.80
N SER A 12 -3.37 8.80 2.01
CA SER A 12 -4.33 9.18 3.04
C SER A 12 -4.00 10.55 3.61
N SER A 13 -5.00 11.42 3.66
CA SER A 13 -4.90 12.76 4.20
C SER A 13 -6.07 13.06 5.13
N TRP A 14 -5.84 13.88 6.12
CA TRP A 14 -6.93 14.46 6.89
C TRP A 14 -7.67 15.46 6.02
N GLU A 15 -9.00 15.45 6.16
CA GLU A 15 -9.90 16.34 5.47
C GLU A 15 -9.67 17.77 5.94
N SER A 16 -9.18 18.67 5.13
CA SER A 16 -9.45 20.07 5.14
C SER A 16 -8.45 20.87 4.31
N TRP A 17 -9.00 21.53 3.33
CA TRP A 17 -8.35 22.58 2.56
C TRP A 17 -8.61 23.96 3.20
N ASP A 18 -9.38 24.03 4.30
CA ASP A 18 -10.03 25.23 4.84
C ASP A 18 -9.22 25.98 5.93
N GLY A 19 -7.94 25.69 6.09
CA GLY A 19 -7.09 26.51 6.94
C GLY A 19 -7.21 26.26 8.44
N ASN A 20 -7.86 25.19 8.90
CA ASN A 20 -7.78 24.76 10.29
C ASN A 20 -6.33 24.39 10.62
N GLN A 21 -5.77 24.96 11.69
CA GLN A 21 -4.36 24.87 12.05
C GLN A 21 -3.80 23.45 12.23
N TYR A 22 -4.67 22.44 12.41
CA TYR A 22 -4.29 21.03 12.48
C TYR A 22 -4.37 20.32 11.13
N THR A 23 -5.12 20.84 10.18
CA THR A 23 -5.61 20.07 9.05
C THR A 23 -5.60 20.84 7.74
N GLY A 24 -5.57 22.17 7.76
CA GLY A 24 -5.74 23.07 6.62
C GLY A 24 -4.58 23.13 5.65
N ARG A 25 -3.90 22.01 5.43
CA ARG A 25 -2.72 21.94 4.58
C ARG A 25 -2.83 20.83 3.55
N GLY A 26 -4.00 20.75 2.91
CA GLY A 26 -4.22 19.83 1.79
C GLY A 26 -3.16 19.96 0.72
N HIS A 27 -2.70 21.20 0.42
CA HIS A 27 -1.60 21.44 -0.50
C HIS A 27 -0.26 20.81 -0.06
N LEU A 28 0.04 20.75 1.26
CA LEU A 28 1.23 20.07 1.76
C LEU A 28 1.09 18.54 1.65
N ALA A 29 -0.12 18.02 1.85
CA ALA A 29 -0.39 16.61 1.68
C ALA A 29 -0.33 16.21 0.20
N GLU A 30 -0.80 17.07 -0.70
CA GLU A 30 -0.69 16.90 -2.15
C GLU A 30 0.78 16.90 -2.60
N GLU A 31 1.57 17.86 -2.14
CA GLU A 31 3.02 17.88 -2.40
C GLU A 31 3.71 16.62 -1.89
N MET A 32 3.38 16.19 -0.66
CA MET A 32 3.93 14.97 -0.08
C MET A 32 3.52 13.73 -0.88
N ARG A 33 2.27 13.66 -1.35
CA ARG A 33 1.80 12.61 -2.26
C ARG A 33 2.67 12.55 -3.52
N ASP A 34 2.89 13.70 -4.16
CA ASP A 34 3.65 13.76 -5.41
C ASP A 34 5.14 13.35 -5.19
N ARG A 35 5.73 13.73 -4.05
CA ARG A 35 7.08 13.28 -3.65
C ARG A 35 7.13 11.77 -3.39
N CYS A 36 6.15 11.21 -2.70
CA CYS A 36 6.05 9.76 -2.47
C CYS A 36 5.88 9.02 -3.80
N LEU A 37 5.03 9.51 -4.69
CA LEU A 37 4.81 8.92 -6.00
C LEU A 37 6.10 8.91 -6.83
N ALA A 38 6.81 10.03 -6.88
CA ALA A 38 8.08 10.12 -7.59
C ALA A 38 9.15 9.15 -7.03
N ALA A 39 9.22 9.00 -5.70
CA ALA A 39 10.13 8.03 -5.07
C ALA A 39 9.77 6.59 -5.40
N MET A 40 8.48 6.23 -5.40
CA MET A 40 8.01 4.91 -5.77
C MET A 40 8.23 4.61 -7.26
N GLU A 41 7.97 5.57 -8.14
CA GLU A 41 8.18 5.44 -9.59
C GLU A 41 9.65 5.24 -9.95
N LYS A 42 10.56 5.86 -9.21
CA LYS A 42 12.00 5.71 -9.40
C LYS A 42 12.47 4.26 -9.22
N VAL A 43 11.81 3.46 -8.40
CA VAL A 43 12.08 2.02 -8.24
C VAL A 43 11.74 1.25 -9.52
N GLY A 44 10.74 1.67 -10.28
CA GLY A 44 10.55 1.30 -11.68
C GLY A 44 9.97 -0.08 -11.97
N VAL A 45 9.77 -0.95 -11.00
CA VAL A 45 9.35 -2.37 -11.18
C VAL A 45 7.83 -2.49 -11.33
N ALA A 46 7.05 -1.61 -10.71
CA ALA A 46 5.60 -1.66 -10.70
C ALA A 46 4.98 -0.46 -11.44
N GLU A 47 3.79 -0.66 -11.97
CA GLU A 47 2.87 0.40 -12.35
C GLU A 47 2.11 0.84 -11.10
N ILE A 48 2.11 2.15 -10.80
CA ILE A 48 1.43 2.68 -9.62
C ILE A 48 0.09 3.23 -10.05
N ILE A 49 -0.97 2.67 -9.48
CA ILE A 49 -2.34 3.11 -9.68
C ILE A 49 -2.71 4.01 -8.49
N VAL A 50 -2.94 5.27 -8.74
CA VAL A 50 -3.21 6.28 -7.72
C VAL A 50 -4.37 7.15 -8.18
N PRO A 51 -5.27 7.60 -7.28
CA PRO A 51 -6.31 8.57 -7.66
C PRO A 51 -5.69 9.82 -8.29
N GLY A 52 -6.17 10.19 -9.47
CA GLY A 52 -5.80 11.45 -10.12
C GLY A 52 -6.47 12.64 -9.43
N LYS A 53 -5.95 13.85 -9.70
CA LYS A 53 -6.51 15.10 -9.14
C LYS A 53 -7.91 15.43 -9.69
N GLU A 54 -8.29 14.78 -10.78
CA GLU A 54 -9.64 14.84 -11.36
C GLU A 54 -10.63 13.89 -10.67
N LEU A 55 -10.14 12.84 -9.99
CA LEU A 55 -10.97 11.85 -9.32
C LEU A 55 -11.27 12.24 -7.87
N THR A 56 -10.24 12.71 -7.16
CA THR A 56 -10.32 13.18 -5.77
C THR A 56 -9.54 14.48 -5.62
N GLN A 57 -9.91 15.31 -4.65
CA GLN A 57 -9.25 16.60 -4.45
C GLN A 57 -7.76 16.42 -4.14
N GLY A 58 -6.89 17.00 -4.96
CA GLY A 58 -5.42 16.84 -4.86
C GLY A 58 -4.93 15.42 -5.12
N GLY A 59 -5.78 14.51 -5.60
CA GLY A 59 -5.45 13.10 -5.74
C GLY A 59 -5.27 12.39 -4.39
N LEU A 60 -5.85 12.93 -3.31
CA LEU A 60 -5.78 12.43 -1.94
C LEU A 60 -7.01 11.59 -1.59
N VAL A 61 -6.89 10.76 -0.57
CA VAL A 61 -7.98 9.96 0.00
C VAL A 61 -8.25 10.51 1.40
N ALA A 62 -9.21 11.44 1.48
CA ALA A 62 -9.50 12.24 2.67
C ALA A 62 -10.92 12.10 3.21
N SER A 63 -11.81 11.47 2.45
CA SER A 63 -13.21 11.24 2.83
C SER A 63 -13.63 9.80 2.51
N VAL A 64 -14.75 9.36 3.05
CA VAL A 64 -15.36 8.06 2.70
C VAL A 64 -15.67 7.99 1.21
N GLU A 65 -16.14 9.10 0.63
CA GLU A 65 -16.40 9.19 -0.81
C GLU A 65 -15.13 9.02 -1.64
N ASP A 66 -14.02 9.66 -1.25
CA ASP A 66 -12.71 9.45 -1.91
C ASP A 66 -12.24 8.01 -1.77
N GLY A 67 -12.48 7.39 -0.60
CA GLY A 67 -12.20 5.98 -0.36
C GLY A 67 -12.94 5.06 -1.33
N ALA A 68 -14.23 5.30 -1.55
CA ALA A 68 -15.05 4.55 -2.50
C ALA A 68 -14.55 4.72 -3.95
N LYS A 69 -14.27 5.96 -4.38
CA LYS A 69 -13.71 6.24 -5.71
C LYS A 69 -12.35 5.57 -5.93
N ALA A 70 -11.47 5.62 -4.93
CA ALA A 70 -10.17 4.95 -4.99
C ALA A 70 -10.33 3.42 -5.07
N ALA A 71 -11.26 2.84 -4.30
CA ALA A 71 -11.55 1.42 -4.35
C ALA A 71 -12.06 0.97 -5.73
N GLU A 72 -12.96 1.72 -6.34
CA GLU A 72 -13.47 1.45 -7.68
C GLU A 72 -12.33 1.46 -8.72
N LEU A 73 -11.44 2.47 -8.64
CA LEU A 73 -10.25 2.54 -9.48
C LEU A 73 -9.37 1.29 -9.32
N PHE A 74 -9.09 0.89 -8.07
CA PHE A 74 -8.23 -0.26 -7.79
C PHE A 74 -8.83 -1.59 -8.23
N LEU A 75 -10.14 -1.75 -8.10
CA LEU A 75 -10.86 -2.92 -8.60
C LEU A 75 -10.83 -2.97 -10.14
N LYS A 76 -11.11 -1.86 -10.81
CA LYS A 76 -11.05 -1.75 -12.28
C LYS A 76 -9.66 -2.10 -12.81
N GLU A 77 -8.61 -1.61 -12.16
CA GLU A 77 -7.23 -1.84 -12.54
C GLU A 77 -6.69 -3.22 -12.10
N ASN A 78 -7.43 -3.96 -11.27
CA ASN A 78 -7.04 -5.27 -10.75
C ASN A 78 -5.65 -5.26 -10.13
N ILE A 79 -5.48 -4.47 -9.07
CA ILE A 79 -4.20 -4.30 -8.39
C ILE A 79 -3.70 -5.59 -7.73
N ASP A 80 -2.38 -5.78 -7.71
CA ASP A 80 -1.71 -6.94 -7.11
C ASP A 80 -1.39 -6.73 -5.62
N ALA A 81 -1.19 -5.48 -5.20
CA ALA A 81 -0.89 -5.07 -3.83
C ALA A 81 -1.35 -3.64 -3.58
N LEU A 82 -1.46 -3.26 -2.32
CA LEU A 82 -1.87 -1.94 -1.88
C LEU A 82 -0.77 -1.28 -1.03
N VAL A 83 -0.48 -0.02 -1.31
CA VAL A 83 0.37 0.83 -0.47
C VAL A 83 -0.52 1.90 0.15
N ILE A 84 -0.45 2.06 1.45
CA ILE A 84 -1.18 3.07 2.22
C ILE A 84 -0.16 3.99 2.88
N GLY A 85 -0.20 5.28 2.54
CA GLY A 85 0.68 6.28 3.11
C GLY A 85 -0.07 7.40 3.82
N ASN A 86 0.35 7.76 5.03
CA ASN A 86 -0.14 8.94 5.71
C ASN A 86 0.66 10.16 5.22
N MET A 87 0.00 11.05 4.45
CA MET A 87 0.64 12.25 3.88
C MET A 87 0.75 13.40 4.89
N ASN A 88 -0.23 13.42 5.80
CA ASN A 88 -0.27 14.26 6.99
C ASN A 88 -0.79 13.41 8.16
N PHE A 89 -1.87 13.78 8.82
CA PHE A 89 -2.52 12.92 9.82
C PHE A 89 -3.13 11.65 9.18
N GLY A 90 -3.75 11.80 8.02
CA GLY A 90 -4.50 10.73 7.34
C GLY A 90 -5.93 10.59 7.85
N MET A 91 -6.75 9.83 7.11
CA MET A 91 -8.17 9.61 7.43
C MET A 91 -8.47 8.11 7.51
N GLU A 92 -8.56 7.58 8.74
CA GLU A 92 -8.76 6.14 8.96
C GLU A 92 -10.06 5.59 8.38
N VAL A 93 -11.13 6.39 8.40
CA VAL A 93 -12.43 5.97 7.84
C VAL A 93 -12.38 5.84 6.32
N ALA A 94 -11.66 6.75 5.64
CA ALA A 94 -11.45 6.69 4.20
C ALA A 94 -10.61 5.48 3.78
N VAL A 95 -9.51 5.22 4.51
CA VAL A 95 -8.73 4.00 4.35
C VAL A 95 -9.58 2.77 4.60
N GLY A 96 -10.41 2.82 5.64
CA GLY A 96 -11.35 1.76 5.96
C GLY A 96 -12.34 1.48 4.85
N GLU A 97 -12.82 2.51 4.18
CA GLU A 97 -13.70 2.37 3.03
C GLU A 97 -12.99 1.67 1.87
N VAL A 98 -11.78 2.10 1.49
CA VAL A 98 -10.99 1.39 0.48
C VAL A 98 -10.87 -0.09 0.81
N LEU A 99 -10.50 -0.42 2.04
CA LEU A 99 -10.27 -1.80 2.47
C LEU A 99 -11.55 -2.65 2.48
N SER A 100 -12.73 -2.06 2.63
CA SER A 100 -13.99 -2.80 2.62
C SER A 100 -14.30 -3.45 1.27
N TYR A 101 -13.74 -2.92 0.19
CA TYR A 101 -13.87 -3.47 -1.17
C TYR A 101 -12.74 -4.42 -1.57
N MET A 102 -11.65 -4.46 -0.80
CA MET A 102 -10.48 -5.25 -1.17
C MET A 102 -10.59 -6.70 -0.71
N ARG A 103 -10.02 -7.62 -1.50
CA ARG A 103 -9.89 -9.03 -1.10
C ARG A 103 -8.98 -9.15 0.13
N LYS A 104 -9.30 -10.07 1.04
CA LYS A 104 -8.61 -10.19 2.35
C LYS A 104 -7.16 -10.65 2.28
N ASP A 105 -6.77 -11.27 1.19
CA ASP A 105 -5.40 -11.74 0.94
C ASP A 105 -4.55 -10.71 0.17
N LEU A 106 -5.09 -9.49 -0.07
CA LEU A 106 -4.34 -8.43 -0.74
C LEU A 106 -3.16 -7.99 0.14
N PRO A 107 -1.91 -8.11 -0.35
CA PRO A 107 -0.75 -7.64 0.40
C PRO A 107 -0.79 -6.13 0.58
N ILE A 108 -0.52 -5.67 1.80
CA ILE A 108 -0.53 -4.25 2.16
C ILE A 108 0.84 -3.83 2.67
N LEU A 109 1.35 -2.72 2.15
CA LEU A 109 2.44 -1.95 2.71
C LEU A 109 1.86 -0.67 3.31
N HIS A 110 2.17 -0.40 4.57
CA HIS A 110 1.84 0.86 5.22
C HIS A 110 3.09 1.65 5.53
N PHE A 111 3.05 2.96 5.32
CA PHE A 111 4.08 3.89 5.77
C PHE A 111 3.48 5.21 6.23
N CYS A 112 4.28 5.95 6.99
CA CYS A 112 3.93 7.26 7.47
C CYS A 112 5.10 8.21 7.18
N THR A 113 4.82 9.40 6.64
CA THR A 113 5.82 10.44 6.47
C THR A 113 6.09 11.15 7.79
N LYS A 114 7.24 11.78 7.93
CA LYS A 114 7.58 12.56 9.12
C LYS A 114 6.63 13.74 9.27
N SER A 115 6.23 14.03 10.51
CA SER A 115 5.47 15.23 10.81
C SER A 115 6.26 16.47 10.44
N GLY A 116 5.56 17.50 9.97
CA GLY A 116 6.16 18.77 9.64
C GLY A 116 6.64 19.52 10.89
N PRO A 117 7.34 20.67 10.69
CA PRO A 117 7.91 21.43 11.78
C PRO A 117 6.84 21.97 12.74
N ILE A 118 7.23 22.15 13.99
CA ILE A 118 6.45 22.89 14.99
C ILE A 118 6.79 24.37 14.81
N SER A 119 5.77 25.24 14.75
CA SER A 119 5.98 26.68 14.70
C SER A 119 6.55 27.23 16.00
N ASP A 120 7.10 28.46 15.97
CA ASP A 120 7.60 29.17 17.16
C ASP A 120 6.51 29.35 18.24
N GLN A 121 5.23 29.28 17.84
CA GLN A 121 4.09 29.35 18.74
C GLN A 121 3.65 27.98 19.28
N GLY A 122 4.40 26.90 18.98
CA GLY A 122 4.08 25.55 19.40
C GLY A 122 3.03 24.83 18.58
N ASN A 123 2.55 25.42 17.47
CA ASN A 123 1.56 24.81 16.60
C ASN A 123 2.20 23.77 15.69
N ARG A 124 1.64 22.56 15.63
CA ARG A 124 2.06 21.51 14.70
C ARG A 124 1.56 21.81 13.30
N SER A 125 2.39 21.58 12.31
CA SER A 125 1.95 21.64 10.90
C SER A 125 1.18 20.38 10.49
N THR A 126 1.59 19.21 10.98
CA THR A 126 0.96 17.91 10.76
C THR A 126 1.20 17.02 11.99
N ASP A 127 0.40 15.97 12.16
CA ASP A 127 0.58 14.98 13.25
C ASP A 127 0.49 13.55 12.68
N ASN A 128 1.40 13.27 11.76
CA ASN A 128 1.44 12.01 11.02
C ASN A 128 1.65 10.80 11.96
N TRP A 129 2.45 10.99 13.00
CA TRP A 129 2.72 9.96 14.00
C TRP A 129 1.45 9.47 14.70
N CYS A 130 0.57 10.37 15.10
CA CYS A 130 -0.72 10.00 15.69
C CYS A 130 -1.61 9.30 14.65
N GLY A 131 -1.70 9.86 13.44
CA GLY A 131 -2.54 9.33 12.37
C GLY A 131 -2.16 7.92 11.93
N GLN A 132 -0.88 7.55 11.97
CA GLN A 132 -0.47 6.19 11.61
C GLN A 132 -1.08 5.14 12.54
N PHE A 133 -1.20 5.40 13.86
CA PHE A 133 -1.83 4.44 14.78
C PHE A 133 -3.31 4.23 14.44
N MET A 134 -4.00 5.29 14.06
CA MET A 134 -5.40 5.21 13.64
C MET A 134 -5.53 4.41 12.35
N THR A 135 -4.67 4.67 11.37
CA THR A 135 -4.65 3.95 10.09
C THR A 135 -4.35 2.46 10.29
N VAL A 136 -3.31 2.11 11.06
CA VAL A 136 -2.98 0.69 11.29
C VAL A 136 -4.05 -0.02 12.10
N SER A 137 -4.71 0.69 13.03
CA SER A 137 -5.87 0.16 13.74
C SER A 137 -7.03 -0.15 12.76
N ALA A 138 -7.29 0.75 11.80
CA ALA A 138 -8.33 0.52 10.79
C ALA A 138 -8.03 -0.70 9.90
N ILE A 139 -6.75 -0.90 9.51
CA ILE A 139 -6.28 -2.06 8.75
C ILE A 139 -6.51 -3.35 9.57
N LYS A 140 -6.05 -3.37 10.82
CA LYS A 140 -6.16 -4.54 11.71
C LYS A 140 -7.61 -4.92 12.02
N ARG A 141 -8.44 -3.93 12.36
CA ARG A 141 -9.87 -4.17 12.67
C ARG A 141 -10.64 -4.78 11.50
N ARG A 142 -10.15 -4.60 10.28
CA ARG A 142 -10.73 -5.20 9.07
C ARG A 142 -10.12 -6.55 8.70
N GLY A 143 -9.25 -7.09 9.56
CA GLY A 143 -8.67 -8.43 9.38
C GLY A 143 -7.56 -8.51 8.33
N PHE A 144 -6.96 -7.38 7.94
CA PHE A 144 -5.81 -7.37 7.06
C PHE A 144 -4.50 -7.48 7.84
N THR A 145 -3.53 -8.12 7.20
CA THR A 145 -2.12 -8.05 7.60
C THR A 145 -1.41 -6.99 6.76
N TYR A 146 -0.34 -6.42 7.29
CA TYR A 146 0.44 -5.40 6.57
C TYR A 146 1.92 -5.48 6.94
N THR A 147 2.76 -5.06 6.01
CA THR A 147 4.16 -4.72 6.24
C THR A 147 4.23 -3.23 6.55
N HIS A 148 5.13 -2.82 7.42
CA HIS A 148 5.27 -1.42 7.82
C HIS A 148 6.68 -0.91 7.56
N ILE A 149 6.78 0.25 6.89
CA ILE A 149 8.00 1.04 6.83
C ILE A 149 7.99 2.01 8.00
N LEU A 150 9.06 2.02 8.79
CA LEU A 150 9.21 2.99 9.88
C LEU A 150 9.15 4.42 9.33
N THR A 151 8.54 5.32 10.11
CA THR A 151 8.33 6.72 9.74
C THR A 151 9.57 7.35 9.13
N CYS A 152 9.46 7.73 7.86
CA CYS A 152 10.52 8.37 7.08
C CYS A 152 9.92 9.22 5.95
N ASN A 153 10.69 10.15 5.44
CA ASN A 153 10.32 10.89 4.23
C ASN A 153 10.70 10.10 2.97
N PRO A 154 10.02 10.36 1.83
CA PRO A 154 10.24 9.58 0.61
C PRO A 154 11.65 9.73 0.01
N GLU A 155 12.40 10.77 0.36
CA GLU A 155 13.78 10.97 -0.09
C GLU A 155 14.81 10.18 0.72
N GLU A 156 14.42 9.63 1.86
CA GLU A 156 15.32 8.84 2.69
C GLU A 156 15.56 7.46 2.07
N GLU A 157 16.80 7.00 2.12
CA GLU A 157 17.20 5.70 1.57
C GLU A 157 16.34 4.55 2.10
N ARG A 158 15.99 4.59 3.38
CA ARG A 158 15.08 3.62 4.01
C ARG A 158 13.78 3.45 3.24
N PHE A 159 13.13 4.56 2.85
CA PHE A 159 11.87 4.47 2.11
C PHE A 159 12.06 3.70 0.80
N THR A 160 13.07 4.08 0.04
CA THR A 160 13.35 3.49 -1.27
C THR A 160 13.71 2.00 -1.16
N GLU A 161 14.55 1.64 -0.18
CA GLU A 161 14.98 0.25 0.03
C GLU A 161 13.83 -0.65 0.48
N GLU A 162 13.08 -0.24 1.50
CA GLU A 162 11.98 -1.05 2.04
C GLU A 162 10.83 -1.16 1.05
N TYR A 163 10.50 -0.07 0.33
CA TYR A 163 9.54 -0.13 -0.77
C TYR A 163 10.01 -1.06 -1.89
N ALA A 164 11.26 -0.97 -2.31
CA ALA A 164 11.81 -1.86 -3.34
C ALA A 164 11.80 -3.33 -2.90
N ASN A 165 12.05 -3.61 -1.62
CA ASN A 165 11.95 -4.97 -1.07
C ASN A 165 10.51 -5.49 -1.14
N PHE A 166 9.55 -4.66 -0.76
CA PHE A 166 8.13 -5.01 -0.87
C PHE A 166 7.74 -5.30 -2.32
N VAL A 167 8.08 -4.41 -3.25
CA VAL A 167 7.76 -4.57 -4.68
C VAL A 167 8.38 -5.84 -5.25
N ARG A 168 9.64 -6.15 -4.91
CA ARG A 168 10.31 -7.39 -5.34
C ARG A 168 9.62 -8.63 -4.79
N ALA A 169 9.20 -8.61 -3.53
CA ALA A 169 8.44 -9.71 -2.93
C ALA A 169 7.09 -9.91 -3.64
N MET A 170 6.38 -8.83 -3.96
CA MET A 170 5.09 -8.89 -4.68
C MET A 170 5.27 -9.39 -6.11
N TYR A 171 6.31 -8.95 -6.79
CA TYR A 171 6.64 -9.44 -8.13
C TYR A 171 6.96 -10.95 -8.11
N THR A 172 7.76 -11.38 -7.15
CA THR A 172 8.10 -12.80 -6.95
C THR A 172 6.84 -13.63 -6.69
N LEU A 173 5.96 -13.15 -5.80
CA LEU A 173 4.70 -13.82 -5.50
C LEU A 173 3.80 -13.94 -6.74
N LYS A 174 3.70 -12.86 -7.52
CA LYS A 174 2.93 -12.86 -8.79
C LYS A 174 3.51 -13.86 -9.79
N CYS A 175 4.82 -13.85 -10.00
CA CYS A 175 5.50 -14.80 -10.89
C CYS A 175 5.29 -16.24 -10.40
N PHE A 176 5.41 -16.48 -9.10
CA PHE A 176 5.20 -17.80 -8.51
C PHE A 176 3.77 -18.30 -8.73
N LYS A 177 2.76 -17.45 -8.48
CA LYS A 177 1.35 -17.80 -8.73
C LYS A 177 1.04 -18.09 -10.20
N GLN A 178 1.82 -17.56 -11.12
CA GLN A 178 1.66 -17.79 -12.57
C GLN A 178 2.57 -18.91 -13.11
N ALA A 179 3.50 -19.39 -12.32
CA ALA A 179 4.41 -20.44 -12.72
C ALA A 179 3.67 -21.75 -12.96
N LYS A 180 4.11 -22.52 -13.94
CA LYS A 180 3.70 -23.90 -14.15
C LYS A 180 4.82 -24.80 -13.66
N ILE A 181 4.52 -25.67 -12.73
CA ILE A 181 5.49 -26.55 -12.12
C ILE A 181 5.19 -27.97 -12.63
N GLY A 182 6.19 -28.59 -13.28
CA GLY A 182 6.08 -29.96 -13.77
C GLY A 182 6.94 -30.90 -12.92
N GLN A 183 6.41 -32.04 -12.55
CA GLN A 183 7.19 -33.12 -11.93
C GLN A 183 7.76 -34.02 -13.02
N LEU A 184 9.09 -34.19 -13.02
CA LEU A 184 9.77 -35.14 -13.90
C LEU A 184 10.15 -36.41 -13.13
N GLY A 185 9.55 -37.53 -13.50
CA GLY A 185 9.76 -38.82 -12.86
C GLY A 185 8.94 -39.03 -11.58
N VAL A 186 9.08 -40.18 -11.00
CA VAL A 186 8.43 -40.56 -9.75
C VAL A 186 9.39 -40.47 -8.57
N ARG A 187 8.86 -40.24 -7.40
CA ARG A 187 9.65 -40.28 -6.17
C ARG A 187 10.28 -41.66 -5.99
N PRO A 188 11.58 -41.76 -5.66
CA PRO A 188 12.19 -43.05 -5.30
C PRO A 188 11.52 -43.66 -4.08
N LEU A 189 11.40 -44.97 -4.09
CA LEU A 189 10.86 -45.72 -2.96
C LEU A 189 11.66 -45.42 -1.68
N LEU A 190 11.00 -45.24 -0.56
CA LEU A 190 11.57 -44.99 0.78
C LEU A 190 12.15 -43.57 1.00
N PHE A 191 12.01 -42.65 0.03
CA PHE A 191 12.44 -41.24 0.21
C PHE A 191 11.30 -40.40 0.80
N GLU A 192 11.15 -40.47 2.12
CA GLU A 192 10.13 -39.72 2.85
C GLU A 192 10.31 -38.21 2.77
N SER A 193 11.54 -37.73 2.72
CA SER A 193 11.85 -36.30 2.57
C SER A 193 11.33 -35.65 1.27
N GLN A 194 10.89 -36.46 0.32
CA GLN A 194 10.31 -36.03 -0.95
C GLN A 194 8.77 -36.07 -0.95
N TYR A 195 8.16 -36.29 0.21
CA TYR A 195 6.69 -36.19 0.33
C TYR A 195 6.31 -34.72 0.25
N PHE A 196 5.32 -34.41 -0.57
CA PHE A 196 4.65 -33.15 -0.52
C PHE A 196 3.15 -33.34 -0.76
N SER A 197 2.34 -32.42 -0.26
CA SER A 197 0.89 -32.47 -0.41
C SER A 197 0.47 -31.50 -1.51
N GLU A 198 0.04 -32.03 -2.65
CA GLU A 198 -0.50 -31.22 -3.76
C GLU A 198 -1.68 -30.37 -3.29
N GLU A 199 -2.59 -30.95 -2.47
CA GLU A 199 -3.72 -30.22 -1.89
C GLU A 199 -3.28 -29.02 -1.07
N ASN A 200 -2.28 -29.18 -0.20
CA ASN A 200 -1.76 -28.06 0.60
C ASN A 200 -1.06 -27.02 -0.27
N PHE A 201 -0.39 -27.47 -1.31
CA PHE A 201 0.30 -26.60 -2.25
C PHE A 201 -0.70 -25.75 -3.04
N GLN A 202 -1.75 -26.38 -3.57
CA GLN A 202 -2.85 -25.71 -4.24
C GLN A 202 -3.58 -24.74 -3.31
N ARG A 203 -3.92 -25.18 -2.10
CA ARG A 203 -4.63 -24.37 -1.12
C ARG A 203 -3.84 -23.13 -0.68
N ARG A 204 -2.51 -23.26 -0.49
CA ARG A 204 -1.65 -22.15 -0.02
C ARG A 204 -1.23 -21.21 -1.13
N PHE A 205 -0.99 -21.70 -2.31
CA PHE A 205 -0.34 -20.96 -3.39
C PHE A 205 -1.18 -20.88 -4.67
N GLY A 206 -2.27 -21.63 -4.75
CA GLY A 206 -3.09 -21.72 -5.96
C GLY A 206 -2.40 -22.46 -7.11
N GLN A 207 -1.32 -23.21 -6.81
CA GLN A 207 -0.52 -23.94 -7.78
C GLN A 207 -0.97 -25.38 -7.92
N MET A 208 -0.92 -25.88 -9.16
CA MET A 208 -1.06 -27.30 -9.49
C MET A 208 0.25 -27.79 -10.12
N LEU A 209 0.52 -29.07 -9.91
CA LEU A 209 1.62 -29.79 -10.54
C LEU A 209 1.18 -30.48 -11.80
#